data_31947065d67f0a06bed8f0b51dea671d
#
_entry.id   31947065d67f0a06bed8f0b51dea671d
#
_cell.length_a   1.000
_cell.length_b   1.000
_cell.length_c   1.000
_cell.angle_alpha   90.00
_cell.angle_beta   90.00
_cell.angle_gamma   90.00
#
_symmetry.space_group_name_H-M   'P 1'
#
loop_
_entity.id
_entity.type
_entity.pdbx_description
1 polymer ?
#
loop_
_entity_poly.entity_id
_entity_poly.type
_entity_poly.pdbx_seq_one_letter_code
_entity_poly.pdbx_strand_id
1 'polypeptide(L)'
;ALSEAIEGVGGVLNGATDRELTVYWAKVTRPYFRLALELLADMVRNSRFDPQDVDRERQIIAEEISMSWDSPRQRVNMLIDEVQWPDQPLGRDVAGTRETVAALQRPALLDYYRRQHVPGNTVLSVAGDMPHDEVVEAASGAFRDWLPGSPGPWFPAVDRQETPRCRLENRRTAQAHFCLGLPGLPSRHPDRYALGLLNVILGDG
;
A
#
# COMPACT_ATOMS: atom_id res chain seq x y z
N ALA A 1 0.53 -23.05 2.81
CA ALA A 1 0.07 -22.05 3.78
C ALA A 1 -1.13 -21.26 3.28
N LEU A 2 -1.24 -19.92 3.57
CA LEU A 2 -2.46 -19.15 3.20
C LEU A 2 -2.65 -19.07 1.68
N SER A 3 -1.61 -18.70 0.94
CA SER A 3 -1.66 -18.63 -0.53
C SER A 3 -2.02 -19.99 -1.15
N GLU A 4 -1.45 -21.05 -0.66
CA GLU A 4 -1.72 -22.42 -1.11
C GLU A 4 -3.20 -22.83 -0.95
N ALA A 5 -3.86 -22.38 0.13
CA ALA A 5 -5.28 -22.65 0.34
C ALA A 5 -6.18 -21.94 -0.68
N ILE A 6 -5.82 -20.73 -1.12
CA ILE A 6 -6.56 -19.97 -2.14
C ILE A 6 -6.20 -20.45 -3.55
N GLU A 7 -4.91 -20.65 -3.83
CA GLU A 7 -4.43 -21.14 -5.12
C GLU A 7 -4.92 -22.58 -5.41
N GLY A 8 -5.00 -23.43 -4.37
CA GLY A 8 -5.52 -24.80 -4.46
C GLY A 8 -6.97 -24.88 -4.92
N VAL A 9 -7.74 -23.81 -4.80
CA VAL A 9 -9.13 -23.71 -5.31
C VAL A 9 -9.22 -22.83 -6.56
N GLY A 10 -8.10 -22.55 -7.22
CA GLY A 10 -8.04 -21.74 -8.44
C GLY A 10 -8.22 -20.23 -8.18
N GLY A 11 -8.03 -19.79 -6.94
CA GLY A 11 -8.12 -18.39 -6.56
C GLY A 11 -6.78 -17.66 -6.63
N VAL A 12 -6.82 -16.37 -6.35
CA VAL A 12 -5.64 -15.49 -6.21
C VAL A 12 -5.75 -14.76 -4.89
N LEU A 13 -4.65 -14.73 -4.12
CA LEU A 13 -4.50 -13.93 -2.90
C LEU A 13 -3.35 -12.96 -3.12
N ASN A 14 -3.55 -11.70 -2.78
CA ASN A 14 -2.50 -10.69 -2.91
C ASN A 14 -2.68 -9.56 -1.89
N GLY A 15 -1.65 -8.73 -1.75
CA GLY A 15 -1.65 -7.52 -0.94
C GLY A 15 -0.87 -6.41 -1.64
N ALA A 16 -1.23 -5.18 -1.36
CA ALA A 16 -0.52 -4.02 -1.85
C ALA A 16 -0.50 -2.93 -0.77
N THR A 17 0.60 -2.21 -0.70
CA THR A 17 0.75 -1.06 0.17
C THR A 17 1.02 0.17 -0.66
N ASP A 18 0.26 1.22 -0.39
CA ASP A 18 0.48 2.56 -0.93
C ASP A 18 0.71 3.53 0.24
N ARG A 19 0.90 4.79 -0.04
CA ARG A 19 1.19 5.84 0.97
C ARG A 19 0.07 6.05 1.98
N GLU A 20 -1.18 5.82 1.57
CA GLU A 20 -2.36 6.11 2.36
C GLU A 20 -3.17 4.87 2.75
N LEU A 21 -2.89 3.71 2.14
CA LEU A 21 -3.65 2.49 2.40
C LEU A 21 -2.84 1.22 2.18
N THR A 22 -3.23 0.17 2.89
CA THR A 22 -2.82 -1.22 2.61
C THR A 22 -4.06 -2.00 2.24
N VAL A 23 -3.99 -2.75 1.14
CA VAL A 23 -5.11 -3.57 0.64
C VAL A 23 -4.69 -5.03 0.68
N TYR A 24 -5.52 -5.87 1.29
CA TYR A 24 -5.45 -7.32 1.16
C TYR A 24 -6.66 -7.76 0.35
N TRP A 25 -6.47 -8.56 -0.68
CA TRP A 25 -7.58 -9.00 -1.50
C TRP A 25 -7.43 -10.44 -1.95
N ALA A 26 -8.57 -11.10 -2.13
CA ALA A 26 -8.64 -12.42 -2.73
C ALA A 26 -9.68 -12.43 -3.83
N LYS A 27 -9.41 -13.18 -4.90
CA LYS A 27 -10.34 -13.47 -5.99
C LYS A 27 -10.54 -14.97 -6.05
N VAL A 28 -11.78 -15.40 -5.82
CA VAL A 28 -12.17 -16.82 -5.82
C VAL A 28 -13.50 -17.00 -6.55
N THR A 29 -13.82 -18.23 -6.93
CA THR A 29 -15.17 -18.57 -7.37
C THR A 29 -16.13 -18.60 -6.18
N ARG A 30 -17.42 -18.35 -6.42
CA ARG A 30 -18.47 -18.23 -5.40
C ARG A 30 -18.46 -19.31 -4.30
N PRO A 31 -18.28 -20.61 -4.59
CA PRO A 31 -18.25 -21.64 -3.55
C PRO A 31 -17.18 -21.45 -2.48
N TYR A 32 -16.10 -20.72 -2.80
CA TYR A 32 -14.96 -20.50 -1.90
C TYR A 32 -14.95 -19.11 -1.25
N PHE A 33 -16.03 -18.36 -1.36
CA PHE A 33 -16.14 -17.02 -0.77
C PHE A 33 -15.88 -17.02 0.74
N ARG A 34 -16.50 -17.95 1.49
CA ARG A 34 -16.31 -18.04 2.95
C ARG A 34 -14.86 -18.34 3.30
N LEU A 35 -14.23 -19.25 2.59
CA LEU A 35 -12.80 -19.56 2.75
C LEU A 35 -11.92 -18.32 2.55
N ALA A 36 -12.14 -17.58 1.47
CA ALA A 36 -11.37 -16.37 1.18
C ALA A 36 -11.60 -15.29 2.26
N LEU A 37 -12.83 -15.10 2.70
CA LEU A 37 -13.16 -14.13 3.75
C LEU A 37 -12.51 -14.49 5.09
N GLU A 38 -12.57 -15.75 5.51
CA GLU A 38 -11.96 -16.24 6.74
C GLU A 38 -10.43 -16.08 6.72
N LEU A 39 -9.79 -16.39 5.59
CA LEU A 39 -8.34 -16.22 5.43
C LEU A 39 -7.93 -14.74 5.46
N LEU A 40 -8.67 -13.85 4.78
CA LEU A 40 -8.42 -12.42 4.84
C LEU A 40 -8.63 -11.87 6.27
N ALA A 41 -9.68 -12.32 6.96
CA ALA A 41 -9.93 -11.94 8.34
C ALA A 41 -8.80 -12.41 9.27
N ASP A 42 -8.30 -13.63 9.09
CA ASP A 42 -7.17 -14.16 9.86
C ASP A 42 -5.87 -13.37 9.60
N MET A 43 -5.57 -13.08 8.34
CA MET A 43 -4.41 -12.25 7.97
C MET A 43 -4.43 -10.88 8.64
N VAL A 44 -5.59 -10.21 8.62
CA VAL A 44 -5.73 -8.85 9.14
C VAL A 44 -5.79 -8.82 10.66
N ARG A 45 -6.29 -9.88 11.33
CA ARG A 45 -6.53 -9.92 12.77
C ARG A 45 -5.47 -10.66 13.57
N ASN A 46 -4.84 -11.68 12.98
CA ASN A 46 -4.04 -12.66 13.70
C ASN A 46 -2.61 -12.82 13.14
N SER A 47 -2.09 -11.80 12.47
CA SER A 47 -0.72 -11.82 11.95
C SER A 47 0.31 -12.11 13.06
N ARG A 48 1.11 -13.15 12.86
CA ARG A 48 2.03 -13.68 13.88
C ARG A 48 3.34 -12.91 13.97
N PHE A 49 3.79 -12.35 12.85
CA PHE A 49 5.10 -11.71 12.75
C PHE A 49 6.20 -12.60 13.34
N ASP A 50 6.29 -13.83 12.84
CA ASP A 50 7.34 -14.75 13.30
C ASP A 50 8.71 -14.09 13.15
N PRO A 51 9.60 -14.17 14.16
CA PRO A 51 10.89 -13.48 14.09
C PRO A 51 11.74 -13.88 12.87
N GLN A 52 11.71 -15.15 12.48
CA GLN A 52 12.48 -15.63 11.33
C GLN A 52 11.91 -15.10 10.00
N ASP A 53 10.58 -14.98 9.90
CA ASP A 53 9.92 -14.42 8.74
C ASP A 53 10.17 -12.91 8.65
N VAL A 54 10.13 -12.19 9.78
CA VAL A 54 10.47 -10.75 9.84
C VAL A 54 11.93 -10.52 9.39
N ASP A 55 12.86 -11.36 9.81
CA ASP A 55 14.27 -11.22 9.41
C ASP A 55 14.49 -11.53 7.93
N ARG A 56 13.79 -12.52 7.38
CA ARG A 56 13.82 -12.85 5.96
C ARG A 56 13.24 -11.72 5.12
N GLU A 57 12.06 -11.23 5.49
CA GLU A 57 11.36 -10.16 4.78
C GLU A 57 12.17 -8.87 4.78
N ARG A 58 12.85 -8.55 5.88
CA ARG A 58 13.75 -7.40 5.95
C ARG A 58 14.88 -7.48 4.92
N GLN A 59 15.42 -8.68 4.66
CA GLN A 59 16.44 -8.88 3.64
C GLN A 59 15.87 -8.69 2.23
N ILE A 60 14.69 -9.25 1.96
CA ILE A 60 13.98 -9.10 0.67
C ILE A 60 13.71 -7.63 0.39
N ILE A 61 13.14 -6.89 1.35
CA ILE A 61 12.84 -5.45 1.20
C ILE A 61 14.14 -4.65 0.97
N ALA A 62 15.23 -4.98 1.67
CA ALA A 62 16.51 -4.31 1.46
C ALA A 62 17.08 -4.54 0.04
N GLU A 63 16.83 -5.70 -0.55
CA GLU A 63 17.18 -6.00 -1.95
C GLU A 63 16.27 -5.23 -2.92
N GLU A 64 14.96 -5.20 -2.68
CA GLU A 64 14.00 -4.42 -3.49
C GLU A 64 14.33 -2.92 -3.49
N ILE A 65 14.65 -2.34 -2.32
CA ILE A 65 15.12 -0.96 -2.22
C ILE A 65 16.36 -0.74 -3.08
N SER A 66 17.28 -1.70 -3.08
CA SER A 66 18.50 -1.61 -3.91
C SER A 66 18.19 -1.63 -5.38
N MET A 67 17.32 -2.55 -5.81
CA MET A 67 16.89 -2.65 -7.20
C MET A 67 16.18 -1.36 -7.67
N SER A 68 15.31 -0.81 -6.83
CA SER A 68 14.63 0.45 -7.11
C SER A 68 15.60 1.63 -7.19
N TRP A 69 16.58 1.66 -6.28
CA TRP A 69 17.63 2.67 -6.27
C TRP A 69 18.53 2.60 -7.51
N ASP A 70 18.85 1.41 -7.99
CA ASP A 70 19.70 1.18 -9.15
C ASP A 70 18.97 1.42 -10.49
N SER A 71 17.64 1.46 -10.49
CA SER A 71 16.82 1.78 -11.65
C SER A 71 16.68 3.29 -11.84
N PRO A 72 17.24 3.91 -12.92
CA PRO A 72 17.13 5.36 -13.12
C PRO A 72 15.67 5.83 -13.24
N ARG A 73 14.79 5.02 -13.83
CA ARG A 73 13.37 5.30 -13.96
C ARG A 73 12.66 5.34 -12.60
N GLN A 74 12.95 4.37 -11.74
CA GLN A 74 12.34 4.35 -10.40
C GLN A 74 12.93 5.47 -9.53
N ARG A 75 14.24 5.70 -9.64
CA ARG A 75 14.91 6.75 -8.87
C ARG A 75 14.39 8.15 -9.20
N VAL A 76 14.11 8.47 -10.46
CA VAL A 76 13.56 9.79 -10.80
C VAL A 76 12.14 9.99 -10.26
N ASN A 77 11.34 8.91 -10.16
CA ASN A 77 10.03 8.96 -9.51
C ASN A 77 10.14 9.20 -8.00
N MET A 78 11.10 8.55 -7.33
CA MET A 78 11.37 8.84 -5.91
C MET A 78 11.81 10.29 -5.70
N LEU A 79 12.68 10.81 -6.58
CA LEU A 79 13.15 12.19 -6.51
C LEU A 79 12.00 13.21 -6.67
N ILE A 80 11.07 12.99 -7.58
CA ILE A 80 9.95 13.93 -7.75
C ILE A 80 9.05 13.96 -6.52
N ASP A 81 8.81 12.81 -5.88
CA ASP A 81 8.04 12.74 -4.64
C ASP A 81 8.74 13.52 -3.50
N GLU A 82 10.06 13.35 -3.34
CA GLU A 82 10.86 14.09 -2.37
C GLU A 82 10.80 15.62 -2.63
N VAL A 83 10.78 16.02 -3.89
CA VAL A 83 10.73 17.43 -4.32
C VAL A 83 9.35 18.05 -4.11
N GLN A 84 8.31 17.30 -4.43
CA GLN A 84 6.94 17.78 -4.27
C GLN A 84 6.52 17.87 -2.80
N TRP A 85 6.92 16.89 -1.98
CA TRP A 85 6.50 16.75 -0.59
C TRP A 85 7.69 16.70 0.38
N PRO A 86 8.54 17.77 0.42
CA PRO A 86 9.71 17.78 1.29
C PRO A 86 9.29 17.70 2.75
N ASP A 87 10.03 16.90 3.52
CA ASP A 87 9.87 16.72 4.97
C ASP A 87 8.47 16.23 5.40
N GLN A 88 7.70 15.67 4.49
CA GLN A 88 6.36 15.13 4.73
C GLN A 88 6.31 13.62 4.50
N PRO A 89 5.40 12.90 5.16
CA PRO A 89 5.21 11.46 4.92
C PRO A 89 4.95 11.12 3.45
N LEU A 90 4.22 11.97 2.73
CA LEU A 90 3.86 11.75 1.32
C LEU A 90 5.07 11.77 0.37
N GLY A 91 6.15 12.44 0.74
CA GLY A 91 7.40 12.46 -0.02
C GLY A 91 8.34 11.28 0.26
N ARG A 92 7.98 10.40 1.20
CA ARG A 92 8.80 9.24 1.54
C ARG A 92 8.46 8.06 0.63
N ASP A 93 9.48 7.26 0.35
CA ASP A 93 9.26 5.98 -0.33
C ASP A 93 8.48 5.01 0.59
N VAL A 94 7.56 4.24 0.01
CA VAL A 94 6.72 3.29 0.76
C VAL A 94 7.56 2.17 1.37
N ALA A 95 8.61 1.72 0.70
CA ALA A 95 9.55 0.72 1.22
C ALA A 95 10.48 1.28 2.30
N GLY A 96 10.55 2.61 2.45
CA GLY A 96 11.49 3.27 3.35
C GLY A 96 12.92 3.33 2.80
N THR A 97 13.89 3.27 3.70
CA THR A 97 15.31 3.22 3.35
C THR A 97 15.96 1.96 3.94
N ARG A 98 17.14 1.58 3.43
CA ARG A 98 17.89 0.45 3.99
C ARG A 98 18.13 0.60 5.50
N GLU A 99 18.40 1.82 5.95
CA GLU A 99 18.64 2.13 7.36
C GLU A 99 17.37 1.98 8.20
N THR A 100 16.23 2.49 7.70
CA THR A 100 14.95 2.36 8.42
C THR A 100 14.49 0.92 8.49
N VAL A 101 14.63 0.15 7.40
CA VAL A 101 14.29 -1.29 7.36
C VAL A 101 15.20 -2.09 8.27
N ALA A 102 16.51 -1.84 8.27
CA ALA A 102 17.46 -2.50 9.16
C ALA A 102 17.20 -2.22 10.64
N ALA A 103 16.77 -1.00 10.96
CA ALA A 103 16.46 -0.59 12.33
C ALA A 103 15.10 -1.09 12.83
N LEU A 104 14.19 -1.49 11.92
CA LEU A 104 12.84 -1.90 12.27
C LEU A 104 12.84 -3.25 12.99
N GLN A 105 12.38 -3.26 14.22
CA GLN A 105 12.32 -4.45 15.07
C GLN A 105 10.89 -4.99 15.19
N ARG A 106 10.76 -6.30 15.40
CA ARG A 106 9.46 -6.97 15.58
C ARG A 106 8.51 -6.29 16.59
N PRO A 107 8.95 -5.82 17.76
CA PRO A 107 8.05 -5.12 18.67
C PRO A 107 7.42 -3.86 18.07
N ALA A 108 8.17 -3.10 17.28
CA ALA A 108 7.67 -1.91 16.59
C ALA A 108 6.63 -2.26 15.50
N LEU A 109 6.86 -3.37 14.76
CA LEU A 109 5.88 -3.89 13.80
C LEU A 109 4.58 -4.29 14.48
N LEU A 110 4.66 -5.03 15.59
CA LEU A 110 3.50 -5.46 16.36
C LEU A 110 2.73 -4.26 16.95
N ASP A 111 3.44 -3.24 17.44
CA ASP A 111 2.83 -2.04 17.97
C ASP A 111 2.11 -1.24 16.86
N TYR A 112 2.74 -1.08 15.69
CA TYR A 112 2.11 -0.47 14.52
C TYR A 112 0.88 -1.26 14.07
N TYR A 113 0.99 -2.57 13.92
CA TYR A 113 -0.09 -3.46 13.54
C TYR A 113 -1.29 -3.30 14.48
N ARG A 114 -1.09 -3.38 15.79
CA ARG A 114 -2.16 -3.25 16.79
C ARG A 114 -2.86 -1.91 16.77
N ARG A 115 -2.14 -0.84 16.41
CA ARG A 115 -2.72 0.50 16.31
C ARG A 115 -3.47 0.75 15.02
N GLN A 116 -3.02 0.17 13.92
CA GLN A 116 -3.57 0.47 12.59
C GLN A 116 -4.58 -0.57 12.11
N HIS A 117 -4.40 -1.85 12.47
CA HIS A 117 -5.31 -2.92 12.09
C HIS A 117 -6.44 -3.05 13.12
N VAL A 118 -7.37 -2.12 13.05
CA VAL A 118 -8.54 -2.03 13.94
C VAL A 118 -9.81 -1.85 13.11
N PRO A 119 -10.99 -2.30 13.61
CA PRO A 119 -12.24 -2.18 12.86
C PRO A 119 -12.53 -0.76 12.37
N GLY A 120 -12.27 0.25 13.21
CA GLY A 120 -12.48 1.66 12.86
C GLY A 120 -11.59 2.21 11.75
N ASN A 121 -10.55 1.46 11.35
CA ASN A 121 -9.62 1.82 10.27
C ASN A 121 -9.66 0.83 9.10
N THR A 122 -10.68 -0.04 9.05
CA THR A 122 -10.77 -1.10 8.05
C THR A 122 -12.07 -1.01 7.28
N VAL A 123 -11.98 -1.17 5.98
CA VAL A 123 -13.13 -1.26 5.07
C VAL A 123 -13.09 -2.61 4.37
N LEU A 124 -14.17 -3.36 4.49
CA LEU A 124 -14.40 -4.57 3.70
C LEU A 124 -15.25 -4.23 2.48
N SER A 125 -14.75 -4.59 1.30
CA SER A 125 -15.47 -4.45 0.04
C SER A 125 -15.57 -5.82 -0.63
N VAL A 126 -16.77 -6.20 -1.06
CA VAL A 126 -17.03 -7.46 -1.76
C VAL A 126 -17.78 -7.16 -3.05
N ALA A 127 -17.29 -7.71 -4.15
CA ALA A 127 -17.93 -7.61 -5.45
C ALA A 127 -18.03 -9.02 -6.07
N GLY A 128 -19.21 -9.39 -6.56
CA GLY A 128 -19.45 -10.71 -7.17
C GLY A 128 -20.94 -11.07 -7.22
N ASP A 129 -21.23 -12.24 -7.77
CA ASP A 129 -22.60 -12.80 -7.84
C ASP A 129 -22.96 -13.48 -6.52
N MET A 130 -23.30 -12.65 -5.51
CA MET A 130 -23.70 -13.12 -4.18
C MET A 130 -24.84 -12.27 -3.60
N PRO A 131 -25.80 -12.87 -2.87
CA PRO A 131 -26.77 -12.11 -2.12
C PRO A 131 -26.11 -11.23 -1.06
N HIS A 132 -26.52 -9.97 -0.98
CA HIS A 132 -25.97 -9.01 -0.02
C HIS A 132 -26.04 -9.52 1.43
N ASP A 133 -27.17 -10.08 1.82
CA ASP A 133 -27.39 -10.56 3.19
C ASP A 133 -26.45 -11.73 3.55
N GLU A 134 -26.14 -12.60 2.60
CA GLU A 134 -25.15 -13.67 2.79
C GLU A 134 -23.75 -13.11 3.06
N VAL A 135 -23.37 -12.05 2.32
CA VAL A 135 -22.10 -11.36 2.53
C VAL A 135 -22.04 -10.69 3.89
N VAL A 136 -23.11 -9.99 4.29
CA VAL A 136 -23.19 -9.31 5.59
C VAL A 136 -23.15 -10.32 6.75
N GLU A 137 -23.87 -11.43 6.64
CA GLU A 137 -23.84 -12.50 7.66
C GLU A 137 -22.44 -13.09 7.80
N ALA A 138 -21.81 -13.46 6.70
CA ALA A 138 -20.47 -14.03 6.69
C ALA A 138 -19.41 -13.06 7.26
N ALA A 139 -19.46 -11.79 6.85
CA ALA A 139 -18.59 -10.75 7.37
C ALA A 139 -18.79 -10.52 8.86
N SER A 140 -20.04 -10.43 9.32
CA SER A 140 -20.38 -10.29 10.74
C SER A 140 -19.87 -11.46 11.57
N GLY A 141 -19.88 -12.68 11.02
CA GLY A 141 -19.31 -13.86 11.65
C GLY A 141 -17.77 -13.80 11.74
N ALA A 142 -17.11 -13.50 10.63
CA ALA A 142 -15.63 -13.49 10.54
C ALA A 142 -14.98 -12.39 11.40
N PHE A 143 -15.68 -11.28 11.63
CA PHE A 143 -15.15 -10.13 12.39
C PHE A 143 -15.84 -9.90 13.75
N ARG A 144 -16.69 -10.83 14.22
CA ARG A 144 -17.49 -10.69 15.45
C ARG A 144 -16.66 -10.28 16.66
N ASP A 145 -15.54 -10.94 16.89
CA ASP A 145 -14.72 -10.79 18.08
C ASP A 145 -13.52 -9.84 17.86
N TRP A 146 -13.55 -9.06 16.79
CA TRP A 146 -12.52 -8.09 16.57
C TRP A 146 -12.76 -6.87 17.44
N LEU A 147 -11.89 -6.67 18.42
CA LEU A 147 -12.05 -5.62 19.41
C LEU A 147 -11.97 -4.23 18.75
N PRO A 148 -12.91 -3.33 19.09
CA PRO A 148 -12.87 -1.97 18.59
C PRO A 148 -11.58 -1.26 19.01
N GLY A 149 -11.10 -0.38 18.14
CA GLY A 149 -9.92 0.42 18.38
C GLY A 149 -10.00 1.74 17.59
N SER A 150 -9.29 2.73 18.06
CA SER A 150 -9.15 3.99 17.32
C SER A 150 -7.88 3.94 16.47
N PRO A 151 -7.95 4.31 15.19
CA PRO A 151 -6.77 4.38 14.34
C PRO A 151 -5.76 5.39 14.90
N GLY A 152 -4.49 5.17 14.59
CA GLY A 152 -3.46 6.15 14.85
C GLY A 152 -3.70 7.46 14.08
N PRO A 153 -3.02 8.54 14.46
CA PRO A 153 -3.12 9.81 13.76
C PRO A 153 -2.61 9.67 12.33
N TRP A 154 -3.23 10.41 11.41
CA TRP A 154 -2.75 10.59 10.06
C TRP A 154 -2.21 12.02 9.88
N PHE A 155 -1.35 12.20 8.91
CA PHE A 155 -0.68 13.48 8.66
C PHE A 155 -1.21 14.05 7.35
N PRO A 156 -2.01 15.14 7.39
CA PRO A 156 -2.48 15.77 6.17
C PRO A 156 -1.31 16.31 5.34
N ALA A 157 -1.37 16.12 4.03
CA ALA A 157 -0.43 16.73 3.12
C ALA A 157 -0.62 18.25 3.13
N VAL A 158 0.48 18.97 3.15
CA VAL A 158 0.47 20.43 3.12
C VAL A 158 1.23 20.89 1.89
N ASP A 159 0.48 21.42 0.91
CA ASP A 159 1.09 22.08 -0.23
C ASP A 159 1.56 23.49 0.17
N ARG A 160 2.89 23.67 0.09
CA ARG A 160 3.58 24.96 0.38
C ARG A 160 4.47 25.37 -0.77
N GLN A 161 4.21 24.84 -1.97
CA GLN A 161 5.04 25.16 -3.10
C GLN A 161 4.62 26.51 -3.71
N GLU A 162 5.44 27.53 -3.51
CA GLU A 162 5.26 28.86 -4.09
C GLU A 162 6.14 29.10 -5.32
N THR A 163 7.22 28.34 -5.44
CA THR A 163 8.19 28.47 -6.54
C THR A 163 8.54 27.11 -7.12
N PRO A 164 8.97 27.04 -8.39
CA PRO A 164 9.48 25.81 -8.97
C PRO A 164 10.64 25.23 -8.16
N ARG A 165 10.64 23.92 -7.96
CA ARG A 165 11.74 23.18 -7.31
C ARG A 165 12.36 22.25 -8.33
N CYS A 166 13.67 22.08 -8.23
CA CYS A 166 14.41 21.17 -9.10
C CYS A 166 15.43 20.40 -8.27
N ARG A 167 15.55 19.11 -8.53
CA ARG A 167 16.61 18.26 -7.99
C ARG A 167 17.29 17.52 -9.11
N LEU A 168 18.62 17.57 -9.16
CA LEU A 168 19.44 16.88 -10.12
C LEU A 168 20.31 15.86 -9.39
N GLU A 169 20.30 14.63 -9.89
CA GLU A 169 21.20 13.56 -9.45
C GLU A 169 22.01 13.07 -10.66
N ASN A 170 23.35 13.12 -10.55
CA ASN A 170 24.25 12.67 -11.61
C ASN A 170 24.64 11.21 -11.39
N ARG A 171 24.36 10.38 -12.40
CA ARG A 171 24.78 8.97 -12.43
C ARG A 171 25.38 8.63 -13.80
N ARG A 172 26.26 7.66 -13.82
CA ARG A 172 26.82 7.13 -15.09
C ARG A 172 25.82 6.13 -15.68
N THR A 173 24.87 6.63 -16.47
CA THR A 173 23.85 5.83 -17.17
C THR A 173 23.83 6.17 -18.65
N ALA A 174 23.28 5.26 -19.48
CA ALA A 174 23.17 5.48 -20.92
C ALA A 174 22.07 6.49 -21.30
N GLN A 175 21.15 6.79 -20.40
CA GLN A 175 19.99 7.65 -20.64
C GLN A 175 19.83 8.67 -19.52
N ALA A 176 19.30 9.85 -19.86
CA ALA A 176 18.80 10.81 -18.91
C ALA A 176 17.30 10.55 -18.68
N HIS A 177 16.90 10.53 -17.42
CA HIS A 177 15.51 10.40 -17.02
C HIS A 177 15.09 11.68 -16.29
N PHE A 178 13.90 12.18 -16.58
CA PHE A 178 13.35 13.32 -15.85
C PHE A 178 11.88 13.12 -15.55
N CYS A 179 11.41 13.69 -14.44
CA CYS A 179 10.01 13.83 -14.10
C CYS A 179 9.67 15.31 -13.93
N LEU A 180 8.47 15.67 -14.37
CA LEU A 180 7.88 16.99 -14.13
C LEU A 180 6.60 16.77 -13.31
N GLY A 181 6.59 17.28 -12.08
CA GLY A 181 5.43 17.24 -11.20
C GLY A 181 4.71 18.58 -11.20
N LEU A 182 3.40 18.54 -11.32
CA LEU A 182 2.53 19.69 -11.23
C LEU A 182 1.50 19.47 -10.09
N PRO A 183 0.98 20.53 -9.45
CA PRO A 183 -0.13 20.40 -8.52
C PRO A 183 -1.32 19.73 -9.19
N GLY A 184 -1.82 18.67 -8.57
CA GLY A 184 -2.98 17.93 -9.05
C GLY A 184 -4.25 18.28 -8.29
N LEU A 185 -5.26 17.43 -8.42
CA LEU A 185 -6.53 17.56 -7.73
C LEU A 185 -6.71 16.43 -6.71
N PRO A 186 -7.36 16.69 -5.58
CA PRO A 186 -7.72 15.62 -4.65
C PRO A 186 -8.57 14.54 -5.34
N SER A 187 -8.43 13.29 -4.91
CA SER A 187 -9.16 12.13 -5.48
C SER A 187 -10.70 12.29 -5.48
N ARG A 188 -11.24 13.14 -4.60
CA ARG A 188 -12.68 13.45 -4.52
C ARG A 188 -13.11 14.70 -5.28
N HIS A 189 -12.17 15.37 -5.97
CA HIS A 189 -12.51 16.58 -6.75
C HIS A 189 -13.43 16.22 -7.94
N PRO A 190 -14.46 17.03 -8.27
CA PRO A 190 -15.35 16.75 -9.39
C PRO A 190 -14.60 16.65 -10.73
N ASP A 191 -13.58 17.48 -10.94
CA ASP A 191 -12.80 17.52 -12.18
C ASP A 191 -11.68 16.48 -12.27
N ARG A 192 -11.60 15.51 -11.33
CA ARG A 192 -10.57 14.45 -11.37
C ARG A 192 -10.55 13.66 -12.68
N TYR A 193 -11.73 13.48 -13.29
CA TYR A 193 -11.85 12.75 -14.57
C TYR A 193 -11.30 13.57 -15.73
N ALA A 194 -11.52 14.89 -15.74
CA ALA A 194 -10.93 15.78 -16.73
C ALA A 194 -9.40 15.81 -16.60
N LEU A 195 -8.88 15.85 -15.36
CA LEU A 195 -7.45 15.75 -15.11
C LEU A 195 -6.88 14.40 -15.58
N GLY A 196 -7.62 13.31 -15.35
CA GLY A 196 -7.23 11.98 -15.85
C GLY A 196 -7.14 11.93 -17.37
N LEU A 197 -8.10 12.49 -18.08
CA LEU A 197 -8.06 12.61 -19.56
C LEU A 197 -6.88 13.46 -20.03
N LEU A 198 -6.62 14.58 -19.36
CA LEU A 198 -5.47 15.42 -19.67
C LEU A 198 -4.15 14.67 -19.48
N ASN A 199 -4.03 13.88 -18.42
CA ASN A 199 -2.85 13.07 -18.16
C ASN A 199 -2.59 12.05 -19.28
N VAL A 200 -3.65 11.38 -19.76
CA VAL A 200 -3.54 10.43 -20.90
C VAL A 200 -3.10 11.18 -22.18
N ILE A 201 -3.67 12.34 -22.45
CA ILE A 201 -3.30 13.14 -23.66
C ILE A 201 -1.83 13.58 -23.62
N LEU A 202 -1.30 13.90 -22.43
CA LEU A 202 0.04 14.45 -22.30
C LEU A 202 1.14 13.39 -22.18
N GLY A 203 0.85 12.21 -21.68
CA GLY A 203 1.94 11.28 -21.35
C GLY A 203 1.66 9.78 -21.40
N ASP A 204 0.43 9.37 -21.51
CA ASP A 204 0.04 7.97 -21.41
C ASP A 204 -0.68 7.45 -22.68
N GLY A 205 -0.73 8.28 -23.71
CA GLY A 205 -1.36 8.02 -25.00
C GLY A 205 -0.38 7.57 -26.08
#